data_1b4172a0ec178fa7df54d6202e2e370a
#
_entry.id   1b4172a0ec178fa7df54d6202e2e370a
#
_cell.length_a   1.000
_cell.length_b   1.000
_cell.length_c   1.000
_cell.angle_alpha   90.00
_cell.angle_beta   90.00
_cell.angle_gamma   90.00
#
_symmetry.space_group_name_H-M   'P 1'
#
loop_
_entity.id
_entity.type
_entity.pdbx_description
1 polymer ?
#
loop_
_entity_poly.entity_id
_entity_poly.type
_entity_poly.pdbx_seq_one_letter_code
_entity_poly.pdbx_strand_id
1 'polypeptide(L)'
;MTMLAILQQYWSRVPAKLRCAVLAYLLFDTFRYIRYRLRVKRINSSPGPAFPTSSKLDPTSHRKYIMRLLLDERAVPAHIRGCFCGRPLSEIPRQAVFASLLFYISMKENCNDPEVHDLANTVLTSWEKSTPELSQLSQKTWNGGSDYYSRPEIDFIRIGQFDVTPWFKPFAVRATVFLYRWYQIHYKLRMHGFEHEIYLPSGLTFWTRHGTANTQPPQPPQPLQPPQPPQPPQPPLFLFHGMGLGAAPYITIFLREFVSRFPHRTIVIAEWPNLGHGTFRFRYPNTSQMAEALHSHLLSCWDHIEERHQHSKTGGFVERRYTNRNVADVVGHSYGTSVISYWLREYPNDLRMRVSIDPISIGVTFGMMSNYGFETRLSSAYEMYCGAASVKELFLEYLVKGDIDTQQYAKRECWLFELWDTRENGWDENSMVVLAEKDQYVNSKLIVDNFDKWKFQSKVIVVPEWKHGGCCLDVDEFGMWERVAQFVNK
;
A
#
# COMPACT_ATOMS: atom_id res chain seq x y z
N MET A 1 -5.81 52.88 -13.08
CA MET A 1 -4.52 52.14 -12.90
C MET A 1 -4.80 50.67 -13.21
N THR A 2 -4.06 50.10 -14.14
CA THR A 2 -4.25 48.66 -14.43
C THR A 2 -3.67 47.81 -13.31
N MET A 3 -4.23 46.63 -13.08
CA MET A 3 -3.74 45.66 -12.09
C MET A 3 -2.22 45.38 -12.24
N LEU A 4 -1.75 45.44 -13.48
CA LEU A 4 -0.31 45.26 -13.79
C LEU A 4 0.55 46.40 -13.20
N ALA A 5 0.09 47.67 -13.28
CA ALA A 5 0.79 48.81 -12.72
C ALA A 5 0.85 48.74 -11.18
N ILE A 6 -0.19 48.30 -10.55
CA ILE A 6 -0.25 48.05 -9.09
C ILE A 6 0.77 46.98 -8.70
N LEU A 7 0.76 45.84 -9.38
CA LEU A 7 1.71 44.75 -9.13
C LEU A 7 3.16 45.20 -9.34
N GLN A 8 3.44 45.97 -10.39
CA GLN A 8 4.76 46.48 -10.69
C GLN A 8 5.26 47.46 -9.62
N GLN A 9 4.37 48.31 -9.07
CA GLN A 9 4.68 49.21 -7.97
C GLN A 9 4.96 48.47 -6.67
N TYR A 10 4.20 47.42 -6.33
CA TYR A 10 4.49 46.60 -5.17
C TYR A 10 5.77 45.78 -5.33
N TRP A 11 5.99 45.21 -6.52
CA TRP A 11 7.20 44.45 -6.83
C TRP A 11 8.47 45.26 -6.73
N SER A 12 8.44 46.53 -7.14
CA SER A 12 9.61 47.41 -7.02
C SER A 12 10.04 47.69 -5.57
N ARG A 13 9.08 47.58 -4.62
CA ARG A 13 9.37 47.80 -3.19
C ARG A 13 9.94 46.55 -2.50
N VAL A 14 9.86 45.37 -3.12
CA VAL A 14 10.45 44.15 -2.60
C VAL A 14 11.98 44.22 -2.66
N PRO A 15 12.70 43.85 -1.60
CA PRO A 15 14.18 43.84 -1.64
C PRO A 15 14.71 43.00 -2.78
N ALA A 16 15.77 43.46 -3.44
CA ALA A 16 16.34 42.82 -4.64
C ALA A 16 16.67 41.34 -4.41
N LYS A 17 17.25 40.98 -3.25
CA LYS A 17 17.54 39.57 -2.88
C LYS A 17 16.29 38.72 -2.84
N LEU A 18 15.19 39.25 -2.29
CA LEU A 18 13.93 38.52 -2.23
C LEU A 18 13.28 38.37 -3.61
N ARG A 19 13.36 39.40 -4.48
CA ARG A 19 12.95 39.32 -5.89
C ARG A 19 13.69 38.22 -6.62
N CYS A 20 15.02 38.18 -6.48
CA CYS A 20 15.85 37.13 -7.10
C CYS A 20 15.47 35.75 -6.59
N ALA A 21 15.22 35.58 -5.28
CA ALA A 21 14.81 34.32 -4.71
C ALA A 21 13.43 33.87 -5.25
N VAL A 22 12.47 34.79 -5.34
CA VAL A 22 11.13 34.49 -5.91
C VAL A 22 11.24 34.12 -7.40
N LEU A 23 12.03 34.87 -8.20
CA LEU A 23 12.24 34.56 -9.61
C LEU A 23 12.92 33.18 -9.78
N ALA A 24 13.97 32.91 -9.01
CA ALA A 24 14.66 31.62 -9.05
C ALA A 24 13.67 30.47 -8.67
N TYR A 25 12.82 30.68 -7.67
CA TYR A 25 11.80 29.73 -7.31
C TYR A 25 10.77 29.51 -8.45
N LEU A 26 10.27 30.58 -9.05
CA LEU A 26 9.32 30.48 -10.17
C LEU A 26 9.93 29.77 -11.38
N LEU A 27 11.19 30.06 -11.73
CA LEU A 27 11.91 29.37 -12.78
C LEU A 27 12.07 27.87 -12.46
N PHE A 28 12.46 27.56 -11.24
CA PHE A 28 12.60 26.18 -10.79
C PHE A 28 11.27 25.42 -10.83
N ASP A 29 10.18 26.04 -10.36
CA ASP A 29 8.86 25.42 -10.36
C ASP A 29 8.32 25.26 -11.79
N THR A 30 8.55 26.24 -12.68
CA THR A 30 8.23 26.12 -14.10
C THR A 30 9.00 24.99 -14.78
N PHE A 31 10.29 24.87 -14.51
CA PHE A 31 11.10 23.77 -15.03
C PHE A 31 10.59 22.41 -14.55
N ARG A 32 10.26 22.32 -13.27
CA ARG A 32 9.64 21.11 -12.71
C ARG A 32 8.31 20.79 -13.37
N TYR A 33 7.46 21.79 -13.60
CA TYR A 33 6.18 21.62 -14.29
C TYR A 33 6.38 21.07 -15.71
N ILE A 34 7.31 21.64 -16.46
CA ILE A 34 7.64 21.16 -17.82
C ILE A 34 8.11 19.70 -17.77
N ARG A 35 9.05 19.38 -16.90
CA ARG A 35 9.53 17.98 -16.71
C ARG A 35 8.40 17.05 -16.35
N TYR A 36 7.52 17.50 -15.48
CA TYR A 36 6.34 16.75 -15.09
C TYR A 36 5.43 16.50 -16.29
N ARG A 37 5.05 17.50 -17.05
CA ARG A 37 4.22 17.36 -18.26
C ARG A 37 4.85 16.42 -19.29
N LEU A 38 6.14 16.52 -19.49
CA LEU A 38 6.89 15.61 -20.36
C LEU A 38 6.86 14.17 -19.84
N ARG A 39 6.97 13.99 -18.51
CA ARG A 39 6.87 12.67 -17.88
C ARG A 39 5.48 12.07 -18.04
N VAL A 40 4.41 12.82 -17.75
CA VAL A 40 3.02 12.36 -17.96
C VAL A 40 2.79 11.98 -19.43
N LYS A 41 3.24 12.84 -20.37
CA LYS A 41 3.15 12.53 -21.80
C LYS A 41 3.89 11.23 -22.15
N ARG A 42 5.11 11.05 -21.64
CA ARG A 42 5.91 9.83 -21.84
C ARG A 42 5.22 8.60 -21.26
N ILE A 43 4.70 8.68 -20.04
CA ILE A 43 3.98 7.59 -19.41
C ILE A 43 2.75 7.21 -20.23
N ASN A 44 1.93 8.19 -20.62
CA ASN A 44 0.70 7.95 -21.38
C ASN A 44 0.94 7.50 -22.84
N SER A 45 2.11 7.81 -23.41
CA SER A 45 2.49 7.35 -24.77
C SER A 45 3.26 6.03 -24.77
N SER A 46 3.73 5.55 -23.62
CA SER A 46 4.37 4.25 -23.54
C SER A 46 3.31 3.15 -23.51
N PRO A 47 3.57 1.99 -24.11
CA PRO A 47 2.76 0.81 -23.86
C PRO A 47 2.70 0.56 -22.34
N GLY A 48 1.63 -0.07 -21.88
CA GLY A 48 1.53 -0.49 -20.48
C GLY A 48 2.76 -1.31 -20.09
N PRO A 49 3.04 -1.45 -18.80
CA PRO A 49 4.09 -2.34 -18.34
C PRO A 49 3.77 -3.74 -18.84
N ALA A 50 4.82 -4.48 -19.19
CA ALA A 50 4.66 -5.89 -19.56
C ALA A 50 3.95 -6.62 -18.42
N PHE A 51 3.03 -7.50 -18.80
CA PHE A 51 2.34 -8.35 -17.84
C PHE A 51 3.37 -9.09 -16.98
N PRO A 52 3.23 -9.14 -15.66
CA PRO A 52 4.21 -9.80 -14.80
C PRO A 52 4.22 -11.31 -15.12
N THR A 53 5.29 -11.76 -15.74
CA THR A 53 5.48 -13.18 -16.10
C THR A 53 5.98 -14.01 -14.92
N SER A 54 6.41 -13.36 -13.84
CA SER A 54 7.10 -14.00 -12.71
C SER A 54 6.20 -14.36 -11.53
N SER A 55 4.89 -14.14 -11.64
CA SER A 55 3.97 -14.42 -10.53
C SER A 55 3.79 -15.94 -10.38
N LYS A 56 4.14 -16.48 -9.22
CA LYS A 56 3.82 -17.84 -8.80
C LYS A 56 2.35 -18.00 -8.39
N LEU A 57 1.47 -17.17 -8.93
CA LEU A 57 0.04 -17.31 -8.73
C LEU A 57 -0.42 -18.65 -9.29
N ASP A 58 -1.02 -19.45 -8.43
CA ASP A 58 -1.77 -20.62 -8.89
C ASP A 58 -3.05 -20.16 -9.61
N PRO A 59 -3.19 -20.39 -10.91
CA PRO A 59 -4.34 -19.93 -11.67
C PRO A 59 -5.67 -20.48 -11.12
N THR A 60 -5.67 -21.68 -10.58
CA THR A 60 -6.88 -22.32 -10.05
C THR A 60 -7.36 -21.66 -8.78
N SER A 61 -6.47 -21.47 -7.81
CA SER A 61 -6.78 -20.75 -6.56
C SER A 61 -7.18 -19.31 -6.84
N HIS A 62 -6.52 -18.64 -7.78
CA HIS A 62 -6.88 -17.29 -8.20
C HIS A 62 -8.29 -17.24 -8.79
N ARG A 63 -8.61 -18.09 -9.79
CA ARG A 63 -9.95 -18.15 -10.40
C ARG A 63 -11.02 -18.40 -9.35
N LYS A 64 -10.82 -19.34 -8.45
CA LYS A 64 -11.74 -19.64 -7.38
C LYS A 64 -11.99 -18.44 -6.46
N TYR A 65 -10.92 -17.73 -6.09
CA TYR A 65 -11.01 -16.56 -5.25
C TYR A 65 -11.74 -15.40 -5.94
N ILE A 66 -11.39 -15.09 -7.19
CA ILE A 66 -12.03 -14.04 -7.98
C ILE A 66 -13.49 -14.33 -8.22
N MET A 67 -13.83 -15.57 -8.57
CA MET A 67 -15.23 -15.97 -8.79
C MET A 67 -16.06 -15.76 -7.53
N ARG A 68 -15.54 -16.10 -6.34
CA ARG A 68 -16.22 -15.80 -5.09
C ARG A 68 -16.46 -14.31 -4.89
N LEU A 69 -15.44 -13.48 -5.09
CA LEU A 69 -15.57 -12.02 -4.95
C LEU A 69 -16.59 -11.44 -5.93
N LEU A 70 -16.52 -11.82 -7.20
CA LEU A 70 -17.39 -11.27 -8.24
C LEU A 70 -18.84 -11.72 -8.09
N LEU A 71 -19.09 -12.97 -7.68
CA LEU A 71 -20.44 -13.48 -7.47
C LEU A 71 -21.07 -12.94 -6.18
N ASP A 72 -20.27 -12.58 -5.18
CA ASP A 72 -20.74 -11.98 -3.93
C ASP A 72 -20.84 -10.45 -3.99
N GLU A 73 -20.46 -9.81 -5.12
CA GLU A 73 -20.52 -8.36 -5.28
C GLU A 73 -21.97 -7.85 -5.28
N ARG A 74 -22.29 -6.98 -4.34
CA ARG A 74 -23.65 -6.39 -4.19
C ARG A 74 -23.78 -5.00 -4.78
N ALA A 75 -22.66 -4.31 -4.98
CA ALA A 75 -22.63 -2.95 -5.52
C ALA A 75 -22.22 -2.92 -6.99
N VAL A 76 -22.71 -3.89 -7.77
CA VAL A 76 -22.30 -4.11 -9.17
C VAL A 76 -22.33 -2.84 -10.05
N PRO A 77 -23.36 -1.97 -10.01
CA PRO A 77 -23.34 -0.74 -10.81
C PRO A 77 -22.22 0.22 -10.42
N ALA A 78 -21.93 0.33 -9.14
CA ALA A 78 -20.84 1.17 -8.64
C ALA A 78 -19.48 0.57 -9.02
N HIS A 79 -19.35 -0.76 -8.90
CA HIS A 79 -18.17 -1.51 -9.32
C HIS A 79 -17.88 -1.27 -10.82
N ILE A 80 -18.86 -1.49 -11.70
CA ILE A 80 -18.68 -1.30 -13.14
C ILE A 80 -18.33 0.17 -13.45
N ARG A 81 -19.09 1.13 -12.92
CA ARG A 81 -18.77 2.55 -13.12
C ARG A 81 -17.36 2.90 -12.66
N GLY A 82 -16.93 2.29 -11.56
CA GLY A 82 -15.59 2.45 -11.08
C GLY A 82 -14.52 1.95 -12.03
N CYS A 83 -14.71 0.80 -12.63
CA CYS A 83 -13.79 0.28 -13.66
C CYS A 83 -13.72 1.19 -14.90
N PHE A 84 -14.74 2.00 -15.14
CA PHE A 84 -14.86 2.89 -16.30
C PHE A 84 -14.88 4.38 -15.91
N CYS A 85 -14.14 4.77 -14.88
CA CYS A 85 -13.90 6.15 -14.48
C CYS A 85 -15.18 6.95 -14.21
N GLY A 86 -16.18 6.33 -13.58
CA GLY A 86 -17.43 6.98 -13.18
C GLY A 86 -18.42 7.22 -14.33
N ARG A 87 -18.17 6.71 -15.54
CA ARG A 87 -19.07 6.85 -16.68
C ARG A 87 -20.47 6.32 -16.36
N PRO A 88 -21.54 6.94 -16.88
CA PRO A 88 -22.88 6.38 -16.84
C PRO A 88 -22.93 4.99 -17.47
N LEU A 89 -23.72 4.06 -16.92
CA LEU A 89 -23.82 2.69 -17.47
C LEU A 89 -24.23 2.69 -18.95
N SER A 90 -25.06 3.64 -19.38
CA SER A 90 -25.48 3.80 -20.77
C SER A 90 -24.36 4.13 -21.76
N GLU A 91 -23.21 4.57 -21.27
CA GLU A 91 -22.02 4.85 -22.07
C GLU A 91 -21.01 3.71 -22.07
N ILE A 92 -21.17 2.74 -21.14
CA ILE A 92 -20.25 1.63 -20.98
C ILE A 92 -20.70 0.46 -21.86
N PRO A 93 -19.90 0.03 -22.85
CA PRO A 93 -20.23 -1.13 -23.66
C PRO A 93 -20.28 -2.41 -22.83
N ARG A 94 -21.36 -3.20 -22.98
CA ARG A 94 -21.47 -4.52 -22.31
C ARG A 94 -20.28 -5.42 -22.64
N GLN A 95 -19.80 -5.37 -23.89
CA GLN A 95 -18.61 -6.12 -24.32
C GLN A 95 -17.33 -5.69 -23.59
N ALA A 96 -17.20 -4.39 -23.21
CA ALA A 96 -16.06 -3.91 -22.45
C ALA A 96 -16.08 -4.42 -21.00
N VAL A 97 -17.28 -4.52 -20.39
CA VAL A 97 -17.44 -5.15 -19.07
C VAL A 97 -17.03 -6.63 -19.13
N PHE A 98 -17.52 -7.35 -20.14
CA PHE A 98 -17.14 -8.73 -20.36
C PHE A 98 -15.63 -8.93 -20.54
N ALA A 99 -15.00 -8.09 -21.37
CA ALA A 99 -13.56 -8.13 -21.56
C ALA A 99 -12.76 -7.84 -20.28
N SER A 100 -13.27 -6.96 -19.42
CA SER A 100 -12.68 -6.72 -18.10
C SER A 100 -12.77 -7.96 -17.22
N LEU A 101 -13.91 -8.65 -17.20
CA LEU A 101 -14.06 -9.91 -16.46
C LEU A 101 -13.11 -10.99 -16.97
N LEU A 102 -12.98 -11.14 -18.29
CA LEU A 102 -12.01 -12.08 -18.87
C LEU A 102 -10.59 -11.79 -18.36
N PHE A 103 -10.18 -10.53 -18.39
CA PHE A 103 -8.87 -10.13 -17.90
C PHE A 103 -8.68 -10.49 -16.42
N TYR A 104 -9.63 -10.20 -15.57
CA TYR A 104 -9.51 -10.46 -14.13
C TYR A 104 -9.54 -11.94 -13.78
N ILE A 105 -10.34 -12.74 -14.48
CA ILE A 105 -10.44 -14.18 -14.25
C ILE A 105 -9.22 -14.91 -14.81
N SER A 106 -8.70 -14.47 -15.95
CA SER A 106 -7.57 -15.13 -16.63
C SER A 106 -6.20 -14.67 -16.16
N MET A 107 -6.11 -13.47 -15.58
CA MET A 107 -4.83 -12.78 -15.34
C MET A 107 -3.99 -12.59 -16.63
N LYS A 108 -4.61 -12.61 -17.79
CA LYS A 108 -3.93 -12.50 -19.09
C LYS A 108 -4.70 -11.62 -20.04
N GLU A 109 -3.98 -10.87 -20.83
CA GLU A 109 -4.56 -10.22 -21.99
C GLU A 109 -5.02 -11.27 -23.02
N ASN A 110 -6.12 -10.98 -23.72
CA ASN A 110 -6.65 -11.81 -24.80
C ASN A 110 -6.79 -13.29 -24.44
N CYS A 111 -7.40 -13.58 -23.31
CA CYS A 111 -7.63 -14.96 -22.93
C CYS A 111 -8.68 -15.61 -23.85
N ASN A 112 -8.24 -16.60 -24.64
CA ASN A 112 -9.10 -17.42 -25.49
C ASN A 112 -9.48 -18.76 -24.83
N ASP A 113 -9.24 -18.90 -23.51
CA ASP A 113 -9.58 -20.09 -22.76
C ASP A 113 -11.12 -20.20 -22.64
N PRO A 114 -11.76 -21.24 -23.19
CA PRO A 114 -13.22 -21.42 -23.14
C PRO A 114 -13.75 -21.44 -21.71
N GLU A 115 -13.02 -22.05 -20.76
CA GLU A 115 -13.41 -22.08 -19.36
C GLU A 115 -13.50 -20.68 -18.76
N VAL A 116 -12.55 -19.81 -19.07
CA VAL A 116 -12.54 -18.43 -18.60
C VAL A 116 -13.70 -17.63 -19.21
N HIS A 117 -14.02 -17.89 -20.49
CA HIS A 117 -15.18 -17.29 -21.14
C HIS A 117 -16.49 -17.70 -20.46
N ASP A 118 -16.64 -18.98 -20.13
CA ASP A 118 -17.83 -19.50 -19.43
C ASP A 118 -17.96 -18.91 -18.02
N LEU A 119 -16.84 -18.77 -17.29
CA LEU A 119 -16.82 -18.13 -15.98
C LEU A 119 -17.21 -16.65 -16.06
N ALA A 120 -16.65 -15.91 -17.03
CA ALA A 120 -16.99 -14.50 -17.24
C ALA A 120 -18.47 -14.30 -17.62
N ASN A 121 -19.01 -15.17 -18.48
CA ASN A 121 -20.45 -15.19 -18.82
C ASN A 121 -21.30 -15.50 -17.59
N THR A 122 -20.89 -16.44 -16.75
CA THR A 122 -21.59 -16.78 -15.52
C THR A 122 -21.70 -15.60 -14.59
N VAL A 123 -20.59 -14.87 -14.38
CA VAL A 123 -20.58 -13.65 -13.55
C VAL A 123 -21.48 -12.58 -14.14
N LEU A 124 -21.32 -12.26 -15.42
CA LEU A 124 -22.08 -11.19 -16.07
C LEU A 124 -23.58 -11.50 -16.06
N THR A 125 -23.95 -12.74 -16.37
CA THR A 125 -25.36 -13.19 -16.33
C THR A 125 -25.93 -13.13 -14.91
N SER A 126 -25.15 -13.50 -13.90
CA SER A 126 -25.56 -13.39 -12.51
C SER A 126 -25.79 -11.93 -12.11
N TRP A 127 -24.90 -11.05 -12.52
CA TRP A 127 -25.02 -9.62 -12.27
C TRP A 127 -26.25 -9.01 -12.97
N GLU A 128 -26.48 -9.33 -14.24
CA GLU A 128 -27.64 -8.86 -15.01
C GLU A 128 -28.96 -9.34 -14.39
N LYS A 129 -29.00 -10.55 -13.84
CA LYS A 129 -30.21 -11.07 -13.15
C LYS A 129 -30.45 -10.38 -11.80
N SER A 130 -29.40 -10.10 -11.05
CA SER A 130 -29.52 -9.52 -9.70
C SER A 130 -29.63 -7.98 -9.72
N THR A 131 -29.30 -7.34 -10.83
CA THR A 131 -29.14 -5.88 -10.93
C THR A 131 -29.79 -5.36 -12.20
N PRO A 132 -31.08 -5.00 -12.16
CA PRO A 132 -31.84 -4.54 -13.35
C PRO A 132 -31.24 -3.32 -14.03
N GLU A 133 -30.51 -2.48 -13.30
CA GLU A 133 -29.82 -1.29 -13.84
C GLU A 133 -28.79 -1.63 -14.91
N LEU A 134 -28.27 -2.86 -14.94
CA LEU A 134 -27.32 -3.29 -15.97
C LEU A 134 -27.95 -3.41 -17.36
N SER A 135 -29.27 -3.43 -17.47
CA SER A 135 -29.96 -3.30 -18.76
C SER A 135 -29.64 -2.00 -19.49
N GLN A 136 -29.14 -0.98 -18.76
CA GLN A 136 -28.70 0.29 -19.33
C GLN A 136 -27.34 0.21 -20.03
N LEU A 137 -26.56 -0.87 -19.86
CA LEU A 137 -25.28 -1.03 -20.54
C LEU A 137 -25.43 -0.88 -22.06
N SER A 138 -24.54 -0.10 -22.65
CA SER A 138 -24.57 0.18 -24.08
C SER A 138 -24.40 -1.09 -24.90
N GLN A 139 -25.25 -1.28 -25.88
CA GLN A 139 -25.15 -2.37 -26.87
C GLN A 139 -24.25 -2.01 -28.07
N LYS A 140 -23.62 -0.82 -28.03
CA LYS A 140 -22.67 -0.42 -29.09
C LYS A 140 -21.52 -1.42 -29.18
N THR A 141 -21.16 -1.75 -30.42
CA THR A 141 -20.02 -2.60 -30.69
C THR A 141 -18.75 -1.95 -30.13
N TRP A 142 -18.03 -2.69 -29.34
CA TRP A 142 -16.78 -2.24 -28.77
C TRP A 142 -15.64 -2.66 -29.67
N ASN A 143 -15.01 -1.70 -30.33
CA ASN A 143 -13.85 -1.92 -31.21
C ASN A 143 -12.52 -1.84 -30.42
N GLY A 144 -12.53 -2.22 -29.17
CA GLY A 144 -11.33 -2.25 -28.33
C GLY A 144 -10.28 -3.15 -28.94
N GLY A 145 -9.08 -2.62 -29.16
CA GLY A 145 -7.93 -3.39 -29.62
C GLY A 145 -7.56 -4.54 -28.69
N SER A 146 -6.70 -5.39 -29.14
CA SER A 146 -6.21 -6.55 -28.40
C SER A 146 -5.43 -6.19 -27.12
N ASP A 147 -5.00 -4.96 -27.00
CA ASP A 147 -4.22 -4.44 -25.86
C ASP A 147 -5.13 -3.76 -24.85
N TYR A 148 -5.23 -4.32 -23.64
CA TYR A 148 -6.02 -3.80 -22.53
C TYR A 148 -5.65 -2.36 -22.18
N TYR A 149 -4.40 -1.97 -22.33
CA TYR A 149 -3.89 -0.64 -22.04
C TYR A 149 -4.06 0.38 -23.16
N SER A 150 -4.25 -0.08 -24.40
CA SER A 150 -4.47 0.82 -25.54
C SER A 150 -5.94 1.25 -25.67
N ARG A 151 -6.82 0.79 -24.80
CA ARG A 151 -8.26 1.01 -24.85
C ARG A 151 -8.62 2.40 -24.34
N PRO A 152 -9.12 3.29 -25.18
CA PRO A 152 -9.50 4.64 -24.75
C PRO A 152 -10.66 4.64 -23.74
N GLU A 153 -11.43 3.55 -23.65
CA GLU A 153 -12.55 3.39 -22.72
C GLU A 153 -12.06 3.09 -21.28
N ILE A 154 -10.83 2.62 -21.13
CA ILE A 154 -10.26 2.30 -19.82
C ILE A 154 -9.29 3.41 -19.44
N ASP A 155 -9.82 4.59 -19.17
CA ASP A 155 -9.02 5.77 -18.81
C ASP A 155 -8.34 5.68 -17.43
N PHE A 156 -8.68 4.69 -16.61
CA PHE A 156 -8.11 4.58 -15.27
C PHE A 156 -6.59 4.35 -15.27
N ILE A 157 -6.02 3.85 -16.36
CA ILE A 157 -4.57 3.71 -16.52
C ILE A 157 -3.90 5.00 -17.01
N ARG A 158 -4.66 5.98 -17.51
CA ARG A 158 -4.08 7.26 -17.92
C ARG A 158 -3.89 8.14 -16.69
N ILE A 159 -2.72 8.74 -16.61
CA ILE A 159 -2.49 9.83 -15.68
C ILE A 159 -3.10 11.06 -16.32
N GLY A 160 -4.21 11.54 -15.78
CA GLY A 160 -4.90 12.73 -16.26
C GLY A 160 -4.04 13.96 -16.11
N GLN A 161 -4.28 14.96 -16.95
CA GLN A 161 -3.57 16.24 -16.82
C GLN A 161 -3.93 17.00 -15.54
N PHE A 162 -5.02 16.61 -14.87
CA PHE A 162 -5.52 17.18 -13.62
C PHE A 162 -5.17 16.33 -12.39
N ASP A 163 -4.76 15.07 -12.58
CA ASP A 163 -4.39 14.17 -11.48
C ASP A 163 -3.20 14.68 -10.68
N VAL A 164 -2.54 15.69 -11.23
CA VAL A 164 -1.42 16.31 -10.56
C VAL A 164 -1.51 17.81 -10.70
N THR A 165 -1.55 18.46 -9.58
CA THR A 165 -1.49 19.91 -9.45
C THR A 165 -0.04 20.35 -9.23
N PRO A 166 0.74 20.53 -10.31
CA PRO A 166 2.16 20.81 -10.16
C PRO A 166 2.43 22.25 -9.75
N TRP A 167 1.52 23.16 -10.10
CA TRP A 167 1.76 24.59 -9.99
C TRP A 167 1.57 25.19 -8.61
N PHE A 168 0.81 24.52 -7.75
CA PHE A 168 0.38 25.11 -6.49
C PHE A 168 0.74 24.29 -5.24
N LYS A 169 1.74 23.41 -5.33
CA LYS A 169 2.35 22.98 -4.06
C LYS A 169 3.18 24.14 -3.55
N PRO A 170 2.69 24.98 -2.62
CA PRO A 170 3.52 26.05 -2.09
C PRO A 170 4.82 25.44 -1.62
N PHE A 171 5.94 26.11 -1.89
CA PHE A 171 7.24 25.66 -1.42
C PHE A 171 7.21 25.29 0.08
N ALA A 172 6.45 26.08 0.87
CA ALA A 172 6.24 25.82 2.27
C ALA A 172 5.64 24.42 2.53
N VAL A 173 4.63 23.99 1.77
CA VAL A 173 4.00 22.67 1.96
C VAL A 173 5.00 21.55 1.61
N ARG A 174 5.75 21.69 0.54
CA ARG A 174 6.79 20.70 0.17
C ARG A 174 7.92 20.64 1.17
N ALA A 175 8.39 21.80 1.60
CA ALA A 175 9.42 21.90 2.63
C ALA A 175 8.92 21.26 3.95
N THR A 176 7.69 21.55 4.33
CA THR A 176 7.07 20.95 5.53
C THR A 176 6.96 19.44 5.41
N VAL A 177 6.49 18.91 4.27
CA VAL A 177 6.42 17.46 4.04
C VAL A 177 7.79 16.82 4.06
N PHE A 178 8.76 17.45 3.37
CA PHE A 178 10.14 16.96 3.35
C PHE A 178 10.74 16.96 4.76
N LEU A 179 10.61 18.07 5.50
CA LEU A 179 11.11 18.19 6.88
C LEU A 179 10.39 17.22 7.82
N TYR A 180 9.07 17.07 7.69
CA TYR A 180 8.29 16.10 8.45
C TYR A 180 8.80 14.67 8.22
N ARG A 181 8.95 14.25 6.95
CA ARG A 181 9.48 12.92 6.62
C ARG A 181 10.91 12.75 7.09
N TRP A 182 11.77 13.75 6.84
CA TRP A 182 13.15 13.71 7.29
C TRP A 182 13.23 13.56 8.81
N TYR A 183 12.43 14.34 9.56
CA TYR A 183 12.37 14.25 11.01
C TYR A 183 11.85 12.89 11.48
N GLN A 184 10.73 12.41 10.96
CA GLN A 184 10.14 11.14 11.38
C GLN A 184 11.04 9.95 11.01
N ILE A 185 11.52 9.89 9.77
CA ILE A 185 12.23 8.71 9.26
C ILE A 185 13.72 8.79 9.61
N HIS A 186 14.41 9.84 9.18
CA HIS A 186 15.87 9.88 9.34
C HIS A 186 16.32 10.28 10.75
N TYR A 187 15.64 11.22 11.39
CA TYR A 187 16.05 11.67 12.72
C TYR A 187 15.53 10.76 13.82
N LYS A 188 14.21 10.57 13.92
CA LYS A 188 13.64 9.75 15.01
C LYS A 188 14.11 8.30 14.96
N LEU A 189 14.11 7.64 13.80
CA LEU A 189 14.54 6.24 13.72
C LEU A 189 16.00 6.08 14.17
N ARG A 190 16.89 6.96 13.72
CA ARG A 190 18.30 6.91 14.17
C ARG A 190 18.45 7.15 15.67
N MET A 191 17.67 8.08 16.23
CA MET A 191 17.67 8.32 17.68
C MET A 191 17.22 7.10 18.50
N HIS A 192 16.41 6.23 17.88
CA HIS A 192 15.97 4.96 18.48
C HIS A 192 16.82 3.74 18.06
N GLY A 193 18.00 3.98 17.50
CA GLY A 193 18.97 2.92 17.17
C GLY A 193 18.64 2.12 15.91
N PHE A 194 17.87 2.69 14.98
CA PHE A 194 17.64 2.07 13.68
C PHE A 194 18.80 2.36 12.72
N GLU A 195 19.27 1.32 12.08
CA GLU A 195 20.22 1.35 10.97
C GLU A 195 19.47 1.36 9.65
N HIS A 196 20.09 1.94 8.63
CA HIS A 196 19.45 2.15 7.32
C HIS A 196 20.21 1.36 6.26
N GLU A 197 19.47 0.54 5.53
CA GLU A 197 19.96 -0.25 4.42
C GLU A 197 19.08 -0.07 3.19
N ILE A 198 19.69 -0.05 2.01
CA ILE A 198 18.98 -0.03 0.72
C ILE A 198 19.31 -1.31 -0.03
N TYR A 199 18.30 -2.11 -0.27
CA TYR A 199 18.45 -3.33 -1.04
C TYR A 199 18.43 -3.04 -2.53
N LEU A 200 19.54 -3.29 -3.20
CA LEU A 200 19.66 -3.21 -4.64
C LEU A 200 19.41 -4.60 -5.27
N PRO A 201 18.71 -4.71 -6.42
CA PRO A 201 18.27 -3.66 -7.34
C PRO A 201 16.88 -3.09 -7.05
N SER A 202 16.10 -3.64 -6.13
CA SER A 202 14.71 -3.24 -5.88
C SER A 202 14.58 -1.80 -5.36
N GLY A 203 15.62 -1.33 -4.67
CA GLY A 203 15.63 -0.03 -4.02
C GLY A 203 14.72 0.05 -2.79
N LEU A 204 14.22 -1.09 -2.29
CA LEU A 204 13.59 -1.15 -0.99
C LEU A 204 14.56 -0.64 0.08
N THR A 205 14.01 0.09 1.02
CA THR A 205 14.76 0.61 2.14
C THR A 205 14.31 -0.08 3.42
N PHE A 206 15.26 -0.60 4.16
CA PHE A 206 15.03 -1.18 5.48
C PHE A 206 15.61 -0.30 6.55
N TRP A 207 14.81 -0.02 7.57
CA TRP A 207 15.23 0.57 8.82
C TRP A 207 15.16 -0.53 9.87
N THR A 208 16.32 -1.01 10.30
CA THR A 208 16.43 -2.17 11.19
C THR A 208 16.95 -1.73 12.54
N ARG A 209 16.22 -2.05 13.58
CA ARG A 209 16.69 -1.97 14.95
C ARG A 209 16.85 -3.38 15.47
N HIS A 210 18.07 -3.75 15.70
CA HIS A 210 18.36 -5.01 16.35
C HIS A 210 18.01 -4.91 17.84
N GLY A 211 17.33 -5.90 18.39
CA GLY A 211 17.00 -5.97 19.82
C GLY A 211 18.26 -5.90 20.70
N THR A 212 18.18 -5.30 21.85
CA THR A 212 19.29 -5.31 22.82
C THR A 212 19.46 -6.70 23.39
N ALA A 213 20.71 -7.12 23.62
CA ALA A 213 20.96 -8.35 24.36
C ALA A 213 20.27 -8.25 25.73
N ASN A 214 19.67 -9.36 26.16
CA ASN A 214 18.97 -9.42 27.46
C ASN A 214 20.01 -9.44 28.59
N THR A 215 20.76 -8.36 28.73
CA THR A 215 21.59 -8.10 29.90
C THR A 215 20.66 -7.64 31.01
N GLN A 216 19.97 -8.60 31.65
CA GLN A 216 19.39 -8.29 32.92
C GLN A 216 20.52 -7.78 33.81
N PRO A 217 20.37 -6.60 34.44
CA PRO A 217 21.32 -6.19 35.45
C PRO A 217 21.43 -7.36 36.46
N PRO A 218 22.62 -7.67 36.97
CA PRO A 218 22.78 -8.75 37.91
C PRO A 218 21.77 -8.56 39.03
N GLN A 219 20.72 -9.39 39.04
CA GLN A 219 19.75 -9.38 40.12
C GLN A 219 20.52 -9.70 41.39
N PRO A 220 20.26 -8.97 42.48
CA PRO A 220 20.83 -9.34 43.76
C PRO A 220 20.54 -10.83 44.00
N PRO A 221 21.48 -11.58 44.56
CA PRO A 221 21.37 -13.01 44.66
C PRO A 221 20.05 -13.41 45.34
N GLN A 222 19.07 -13.77 44.54
CA GLN A 222 17.87 -14.40 45.05
C GLN A 222 18.18 -15.84 45.44
N PRO A 223 17.72 -16.32 46.59
CA PRO A 223 18.02 -17.66 47.02
C PRO A 223 17.40 -18.67 46.05
N LEU A 224 18.29 -19.44 45.41
CA LEU A 224 18.07 -20.79 44.87
C LEU A 224 16.86 -21.07 43.98
N GLN A 225 16.43 -20.13 43.15
CA GLN A 225 15.62 -20.53 42.01
C GLN A 225 16.53 -21.11 40.92
N PRO A 226 16.26 -22.32 40.39
CA PRO A 226 17.03 -22.85 39.27
C PRO A 226 17.01 -21.84 38.13
N PRO A 227 18.14 -21.61 37.45
CA PRO A 227 18.19 -20.65 36.33
C PRO A 227 17.13 -21.00 35.30
N GLN A 228 16.22 -20.06 35.05
CA GLN A 228 15.22 -20.26 34.00
C GLN A 228 15.94 -20.52 32.68
N PRO A 229 15.50 -21.51 31.91
CA PRO A 229 16.08 -21.77 30.60
C PRO A 229 15.98 -20.50 29.75
N PRO A 230 17.03 -20.10 29.03
CA PRO A 230 17.00 -18.92 28.18
C PRO A 230 15.85 -19.04 27.22
N GLN A 231 15.03 -18.00 27.19
CA GLN A 231 13.89 -17.92 26.25
C GLN A 231 14.43 -17.99 24.80
N PRO A 232 13.74 -18.71 23.91
CA PRO A 232 14.09 -18.71 22.50
C PRO A 232 14.01 -17.30 21.93
N PRO A 233 14.88 -16.92 20.96
CA PRO A 233 14.81 -15.63 20.32
C PRO A 233 13.46 -15.44 19.64
N GLN A 234 12.90 -14.26 19.80
CA GLN A 234 11.65 -13.90 19.11
C GLN A 234 11.93 -13.63 17.62
N PRO A 235 11.01 -14.05 16.70
CA PRO A 235 11.11 -13.71 15.29
C PRO A 235 11.20 -12.19 15.06
N PRO A 236 11.93 -11.73 14.03
CA PRO A 236 11.92 -10.34 13.66
C PRO A 236 10.50 -9.85 13.36
N LEU A 237 10.19 -8.61 13.71
CA LEU A 237 8.90 -7.96 13.42
C LEU A 237 9.06 -6.98 12.27
N PHE A 238 8.41 -7.24 11.16
CA PHE A 238 8.36 -6.36 9.99
C PHE A 238 7.11 -5.49 9.98
N LEU A 239 7.30 -4.19 9.76
CA LEU A 239 6.25 -3.18 9.73
C LEU A 239 6.17 -2.56 8.34
N PHE A 240 4.98 -2.61 7.73
CA PHE A 240 4.72 -2.16 6.36
C PHE A 240 3.70 -1.03 6.33
N HIS A 241 4.04 0.06 5.66
CA HIS A 241 3.16 1.22 5.52
C HIS A 241 2.23 1.12 4.30
N GLY A 242 1.17 1.93 4.30
CA GLY A 242 0.28 2.13 3.15
C GLY A 242 0.84 3.08 2.09
N MET A 243 0.07 3.31 1.03
CA MET A 243 0.38 4.34 0.03
C MET A 243 0.35 5.74 0.66
N GLY A 244 1.22 6.63 0.17
CA GLY A 244 1.19 8.06 0.53
C GLY A 244 2.54 8.59 0.98
N LEU A 245 2.65 8.97 2.25
CA LEU A 245 3.86 9.59 2.80
C LEU A 245 4.96 8.58 3.24
N GLY A 246 4.88 7.34 2.79
CA GLY A 246 5.79 6.30 3.25
C GLY A 246 5.53 5.92 4.71
N ALA A 247 6.58 5.52 5.41
CA ALA A 247 6.50 5.14 6.81
C ALA A 247 6.29 6.32 7.79
N ALA A 248 6.52 7.56 7.35
CA ALA A 248 6.54 8.73 8.23
C ALA A 248 5.33 8.89 9.17
N PRO A 249 4.06 8.71 8.74
CA PRO A 249 2.90 8.83 9.62
C PRO A 249 2.86 7.78 10.73
N TYR A 250 3.49 6.64 10.51
CA TYR A 250 3.44 5.49 11.41
C TYR A 250 4.56 5.51 12.47
N ILE A 251 5.65 6.25 12.24
CA ILE A 251 6.87 6.14 13.06
C ILE A 251 6.59 6.36 14.54
N THR A 252 5.81 7.38 14.89
CA THR A 252 5.52 7.66 16.30
C THR A 252 4.78 6.51 16.97
N ILE A 253 3.81 5.91 16.26
CA ILE A 253 3.04 4.75 16.74
C ILE A 253 3.94 3.52 16.83
N PHE A 254 4.73 3.25 15.80
CA PHE A 254 5.63 2.10 15.79
C PHE A 254 6.66 2.18 16.93
N LEU A 255 7.22 3.35 17.19
CA LEU A 255 8.14 3.53 18.30
C LEU A 255 7.45 3.31 19.65
N ARG A 256 6.25 3.84 19.82
CA ARG A 256 5.50 3.72 21.08
C ARG A 256 5.03 2.28 21.31
N GLU A 257 4.41 1.65 20.32
CA GLU A 257 3.71 0.38 20.51
C GLU A 257 4.60 -0.85 20.33
N PHE A 258 5.64 -0.75 19.51
CA PHE A 258 6.48 -1.93 19.24
C PHE A 258 7.88 -1.78 19.80
N VAL A 259 8.55 -0.66 19.56
CA VAL A 259 9.95 -0.51 20.02
C VAL A 259 10.03 -0.44 21.53
N SER A 260 9.13 0.30 22.18
CA SER A 260 9.12 0.42 23.65
C SER A 260 8.67 -0.87 24.33
N ARG A 261 7.74 -1.63 23.70
CA ARG A 261 7.23 -2.89 24.29
C ARG A 261 8.14 -4.09 24.04
N PHE A 262 8.89 -4.06 22.94
CA PHE A 262 9.77 -5.18 22.53
C PHE A 262 11.23 -4.75 22.41
N PRO A 263 11.87 -4.31 23.50
CA PRO A 263 13.23 -3.77 23.46
C PRO A 263 14.27 -4.80 22.98
N HIS A 264 14.00 -6.08 23.20
CA HIS A 264 14.91 -7.19 22.86
C HIS A 264 14.64 -7.82 21.49
N ARG A 265 13.58 -7.37 20.81
CA ARG A 265 13.16 -7.91 19.50
C ARG A 265 13.77 -7.10 18.36
N THR A 266 14.21 -7.79 17.32
CA THR A 266 14.57 -7.13 16.06
C THR A 266 13.31 -6.58 15.38
N ILE A 267 13.33 -5.28 15.06
CA ILE A 267 12.20 -4.58 14.42
C ILE A 267 12.70 -3.99 13.11
N VAL A 268 11.97 -4.26 12.03
CA VAL A 268 12.27 -3.81 10.67
C VAL A 268 11.10 -2.95 10.17
N ILE A 269 11.39 -1.75 9.71
CA ILE A 269 10.43 -0.90 9.00
C ILE A 269 10.84 -0.87 7.55
N ALA A 270 10.01 -1.45 6.68
CA ALA A 270 10.25 -1.44 5.24
C ALA A 270 9.62 -0.20 4.61
N GLU A 271 10.39 0.52 3.78
CA GLU A 271 9.94 1.71 3.07
C GLU A 271 10.09 1.51 1.55
N TRP A 272 8.99 1.79 0.84
CA TRP A 272 8.93 1.66 -0.61
C TRP A 272 9.41 2.95 -1.27
N PRO A 273 10.36 2.89 -2.20
CA PRO A 273 10.92 4.09 -2.81
C PRO A 273 9.88 4.89 -3.61
N ASN A 274 8.78 4.27 -4.01
CA ASN A 274 7.81 4.82 -4.95
C ASN A 274 6.56 5.41 -4.27
N LEU A 275 6.32 5.05 -3.03
CA LEU A 275 5.10 5.40 -2.31
C LEU A 275 5.34 6.42 -1.21
N GLY A 276 6.45 7.13 -1.29
CA GLY A 276 6.80 8.12 -0.31
C GLY A 276 7.53 9.30 -0.94
N HIS A 277 6.85 10.32 -1.37
CA HIS A 277 7.39 11.59 -1.87
C HIS A 277 8.90 11.76 -1.79
N GLY A 278 9.65 11.62 -2.87
CA GLY A 278 11.05 12.03 -2.86
C GLY A 278 12.04 11.16 -3.63
N THR A 279 11.61 10.11 -4.28
CA THR A 279 12.53 9.33 -5.10
C THR A 279 12.27 9.58 -6.58
N PHE A 280 13.24 10.20 -7.24
CA PHE A 280 13.27 10.31 -8.69
C PHE A 280 13.68 8.98 -9.36
N ARG A 281 13.11 7.87 -8.94
CA ARG A 281 13.45 6.57 -9.51
C ARG A 281 12.55 6.26 -10.71
N PHE A 282 13.16 5.80 -11.78
CA PHE A 282 12.49 5.51 -13.04
C PHE A 282 12.02 4.05 -13.17
N ARG A 283 12.35 3.21 -12.22
CA ARG A 283 11.94 1.80 -12.21
C ARG A 283 11.38 1.44 -10.87
N TYR A 284 10.26 0.76 -10.91
CA TYR A 284 9.60 0.17 -9.74
C TYR A 284 10.04 -1.27 -9.61
N PRO A 285 10.32 -1.76 -8.39
CA PRO A 285 10.54 -3.18 -8.21
C PRO A 285 9.25 -3.92 -8.56
N ASN A 286 9.37 -5.03 -9.27
CA ASN A 286 8.26 -5.94 -9.43
C ASN A 286 8.01 -6.71 -8.12
N THR A 287 6.89 -7.42 -8.04
CA THR A 287 6.46 -8.14 -6.84
C THR A 287 7.45 -9.22 -6.40
N SER A 288 8.05 -9.92 -7.37
CA SER A 288 9.08 -10.93 -7.10
C SER A 288 10.36 -10.31 -6.51
N GLN A 289 10.82 -9.19 -7.05
CA GLN A 289 11.98 -8.47 -6.51
C GLN A 289 11.71 -7.92 -5.08
N MET A 290 10.46 -7.52 -4.80
CA MET A 290 10.09 -7.11 -3.45
C MET A 290 10.11 -8.28 -2.48
N ALA A 291 9.52 -9.41 -2.86
CA ALA A 291 9.50 -10.61 -2.04
C ALA A 291 10.91 -11.15 -1.78
N GLU A 292 11.77 -11.18 -2.81
CA GLU A 292 13.18 -11.57 -2.69
C GLU A 292 13.96 -10.67 -1.71
N ALA A 293 13.75 -9.36 -1.82
CA ALA A 293 14.41 -8.41 -0.92
C ALA A 293 13.99 -8.63 0.55
N LEU A 294 12.70 -8.87 0.78
CA LEU A 294 12.18 -9.16 2.12
C LEU A 294 12.72 -10.47 2.68
N HIS A 295 12.71 -11.52 1.89
CA HIS A 295 13.26 -12.81 2.27
C HIS A 295 14.76 -12.72 2.61
N SER A 296 15.56 -12.08 1.74
CA SER A 296 17.00 -11.89 1.97
C SER A 296 17.27 -11.09 3.23
N HIS A 297 16.47 -10.03 3.48
CA HIS A 297 16.62 -9.23 4.69
C HIS A 297 16.20 -10.00 5.96
N LEU A 298 15.19 -10.87 5.87
CA LEU A 298 14.80 -11.77 6.96
C LEU A 298 15.97 -12.69 7.35
N LEU A 299 16.63 -13.29 6.37
CA LEU A 299 17.79 -14.16 6.61
C LEU A 299 18.91 -13.39 7.32
N SER A 300 19.24 -12.19 6.84
CA SER A 300 20.22 -11.31 7.49
C SER A 300 19.85 -10.97 8.94
N CYS A 301 18.58 -10.72 9.22
CA CYS A 301 18.12 -10.50 10.61
C CYS A 301 18.35 -11.72 11.49
N TRP A 302 18.12 -12.93 10.98
CA TRP A 302 18.35 -14.16 11.73
C TRP A 302 19.83 -14.43 11.98
N ASP A 303 20.70 -14.16 10.99
CA ASP A 303 22.15 -14.27 11.16
C ASP A 303 22.63 -13.39 12.33
N HIS A 304 22.19 -12.14 12.37
CA HIS A 304 22.50 -11.24 13.49
C HIS A 304 21.94 -11.68 14.84
N ILE A 305 20.75 -12.29 14.87
CA ILE A 305 20.16 -12.83 16.10
C ILE A 305 21.02 -13.99 16.61
N GLU A 306 21.45 -14.88 15.73
CA GLU A 306 22.26 -16.03 16.07
C GLU A 306 23.67 -15.64 16.56
N GLU A 307 24.33 -14.74 15.87
CA GLU A 307 25.66 -14.22 16.27
C GLU A 307 25.63 -13.66 17.69
N ARG A 308 24.61 -12.91 18.06
CA ARG A 308 24.45 -12.37 19.41
C ARG A 308 24.21 -13.44 20.45
N HIS A 309 23.40 -14.45 20.14
CA HIS A 309 23.18 -15.57 21.06
C HIS A 309 24.42 -16.40 21.27
N GLN A 310 25.31 -16.53 20.28
CA GLN A 310 26.57 -17.21 20.41
C GLN A 310 27.56 -16.44 21.32
N HIS A 311 27.65 -15.15 21.17
CA HIS A 311 28.54 -14.30 21.98
C HIS A 311 28.09 -14.18 23.45
N SER A 312 26.82 -14.36 23.76
CA SER A 312 26.33 -14.33 25.15
C SER A 312 26.62 -15.61 25.96
N LYS A 313 27.09 -16.66 25.29
CA LYS A 313 27.36 -17.97 25.91
C LYS A 313 28.87 -18.24 26.04
N THR A 314 29.52 -17.57 26.97
CA THR A 314 30.92 -17.86 27.36
C THR A 314 31.08 -19.16 28.18
N GLY A 315 30.28 -20.20 27.98
CA GLY A 315 30.34 -21.38 28.83
C GLY A 315 29.65 -22.63 28.33
N GLY A 316 29.93 -23.08 27.13
CA GLY A 316 29.46 -24.39 26.68
C GLY A 316 28.71 -24.37 25.37
N PHE A 317 29.26 -25.04 24.40
CA PHE A 317 28.69 -25.24 23.06
C PHE A 317 27.43 -26.11 23.19
N VAL A 318 26.26 -25.49 23.29
CA VAL A 318 24.99 -26.18 23.04
C VAL A 318 24.52 -25.74 21.68
N GLU A 319 24.79 -26.56 20.67
CA GLU A 319 24.21 -26.43 19.32
C GLU A 319 22.70 -26.68 19.42
N ARG A 320 21.95 -25.69 19.92
CA ARG A 320 20.51 -25.70 19.81
C ARG A 320 20.17 -25.23 18.41
N ARG A 321 19.98 -26.17 17.50
CA ARG A 321 19.32 -25.91 16.22
C ARG A 321 17.90 -25.42 16.52
N TYR A 322 17.67 -24.11 16.38
CA TYR A 322 16.32 -23.59 16.46
C TYR A 322 15.55 -24.13 15.24
N THR A 323 14.53 -24.95 15.51
CA THR A 323 13.74 -25.63 14.48
C THR A 323 12.86 -24.68 13.66
N ASN A 324 12.67 -23.42 14.12
CA ASN A 324 11.86 -22.39 13.46
C ASN A 324 12.73 -21.21 12.97
N ARG A 325 13.84 -21.51 12.32
CA ARG A 325 14.65 -20.49 11.62
C ARG A 325 13.87 -19.97 10.42
N ASN A 326 14.11 -18.70 10.11
CA ASN A 326 13.60 -18.04 8.90
C ASN A 326 12.13 -17.65 8.92
N VAL A 327 11.54 -17.39 10.09
CA VAL A 327 10.19 -16.83 10.16
C VAL A 327 10.20 -15.41 10.71
N ALA A 328 9.25 -14.61 10.27
CA ALA A 328 8.99 -13.25 10.73
C ALA A 328 7.56 -13.13 11.24
N ASP A 329 7.32 -12.11 12.05
CA ASP A 329 5.98 -11.57 12.27
C ASP A 329 5.82 -10.29 11.47
N VAL A 330 4.62 -10.05 10.96
CA VAL A 330 4.39 -8.91 10.08
C VAL A 330 3.15 -8.13 10.48
N VAL A 331 3.24 -6.79 10.36
CA VAL A 331 2.12 -5.87 10.48
C VAL A 331 2.11 -4.98 9.25
N GLY A 332 1.03 -5.01 8.48
CA GLY A 332 0.86 -4.19 7.29
C GLY A 332 -0.44 -3.41 7.29
N HIS A 333 -0.39 -2.19 6.78
CA HIS A 333 -1.55 -1.36 6.57
C HIS A 333 -1.76 -1.09 5.08
N SER A 334 -3.02 -1.18 4.62
CA SER A 334 -3.41 -0.80 3.25
C SER A 334 -2.54 -1.52 2.21
N TYR A 335 -1.78 -0.79 1.39
CA TYR A 335 -0.85 -1.37 0.41
C TYR A 335 0.20 -2.30 1.04
N GLY A 336 0.63 -2.04 2.26
CA GLY A 336 1.53 -2.93 2.99
C GLY A 336 0.99 -4.36 3.15
N THR A 337 -0.34 -4.54 3.15
CA THR A 337 -0.95 -5.88 3.21
C THR A 337 -0.78 -6.66 1.92
N SER A 338 -0.74 -5.98 0.78
CA SER A 338 -0.47 -6.61 -0.52
C SER A 338 0.98 -7.08 -0.61
N VAL A 339 1.89 -6.30 -0.04
CA VAL A 339 3.30 -6.69 0.04
C VAL A 339 3.48 -7.97 0.86
N ILE A 340 2.76 -8.08 1.98
CA ILE A 340 2.71 -9.34 2.75
C ILE A 340 2.21 -10.49 1.86
N SER A 341 1.18 -10.25 1.05
CA SER A 341 0.64 -11.26 0.14
C SER A 341 1.65 -11.68 -0.93
N TYR A 342 2.45 -10.75 -1.47
CA TYR A 342 3.53 -11.06 -2.40
C TYR A 342 4.60 -11.91 -1.74
N TRP A 343 5.04 -11.51 -0.55
CA TRP A 343 6.05 -12.24 0.19
C TRP A 343 5.62 -13.67 0.49
N LEU A 344 4.42 -13.84 1.02
CA LEU A 344 3.87 -15.17 1.34
C LEU A 344 3.66 -16.07 0.12
N ARG A 345 3.43 -15.49 -1.06
CA ARG A 345 3.28 -16.25 -2.30
C ARG A 345 4.60 -16.84 -2.76
N GLU A 346 5.67 -16.04 -2.65
CA GLU A 346 7.00 -16.47 -3.07
C GLU A 346 7.67 -17.35 -1.98
N TYR A 347 7.43 -17.03 -0.70
CA TYR A 347 8.05 -17.64 0.47
C TYR A 347 6.99 -17.96 1.52
N PRO A 348 6.17 -19.01 1.32
CA PRO A 348 4.99 -19.29 2.16
C PRO A 348 5.31 -19.65 3.61
N ASN A 349 6.55 -20.06 3.89
CA ASN A 349 7.00 -20.48 5.22
C ASN A 349 7.72 -19.37 6.01
N ASP A 350 7.87 -18.17 5.45
CA ASP A 350 8.61 -17.08 6.08
C ASP A 350 7.84 -16.39 7.21
N LEU A 351 6.54 -16.56 7.30
CA LEU A 351 5.73 -15.83 8.28
C LEU A 351 5.17 -16.75 9.36
N ARG A 352 5.29 -16.29 10.62
CA ARG A 352 4.67 -16.90 11.79
C ARG A 352 3.32 -16.24 12.11
N MET A 353 3.33 -14.92 12.30
CA MET A 353 2.15 -14.14 12.66
C MET A 353 1.93 -13.03 11.62
N ARG A 354 0.66 -12.75 11.30
CA ARG A 354 0.29 -11.70 10.35
C ARG A 354 -0.81 -10.80 10.90
N VAL A 355 -0.59 -9.50 10.82
CA VAL A 355 -1.63 -8.49 11.06
C VAL A 355 -1.84 -7.65 9.81
N SER A 356 -3.07 -7.59 9.34
CA SER A 356 -3.48 -6.82 8.17
C SER A 356 -4.49 -5.75 8.58
N ILE A 357 -4.11 -4.48 8.45
CA ILE A 357 -4.92 -3.32 8.83
C ILE A 357 -5.44 -2.68 7.55
N ASP A 358 -6.76 -2.47 7.46
CA ASP A 358 -7.45 -1.95 6.27
C ASP A 358 -6.96 -2.62 4.97
N PRO A 359 -7.04 -3.97 4.91
CA PRO A 359 -6.30 -4.75 3.92
C PRO A 359 -6.87 -4.63 2.52
N ILE A 360 -6.13 -4.03 1.62
CA ILE A 360 -6.46 -4.06 0.19
C ILE A 360 -6.19 -5.43 -0.45
N SER A 361 -5.51 -6.32 0.26
CA SER A 361 -5.27 -7.70 -0.18
C SER A 361 -6.46 -8.64 -0.02
N ILE A 362 -7.55 -8.20 0.62
CA ILE A 362 -8.77 -8.99 0.86
C ILE A 362 -9.97 -8.36 0.14
N GLY A 363 -10.00 -8.41 -1.16
CA GLY A 363 -11.23 -8.04 -1.86
C GLY A 363 -11.52 -6.56 -1.97
N VAL A 364 -10.49 -5.78 -2.27
CA VAL A 364 -10.73 -4.48 -2.88
C VAL A 364 -11.47 -4.71 -4.18
N THR A 365 -12.69 -4.25 -4.24
CA THR A 365 -13.43 -4.25 -5.50
C THR A 365 -12.78 -3.22 -6.44
N PHE A 366 -12.56 -3.60 -7.68
CA PHE A 366 -11.89 -2.75 -8.69
C PHE A 366 -12.51 -1.37 -8.80
N GLY A 367 -13.84 -1.30 -8.67
CA GLY A 367 -14.58 -0.05 -8.69
C GLY A 367 -14.22 0.91 -7.58
N MET A 368 -13.85 0.41 -6.42
CA MET A 368 -13.47 1.28 -5.30
C MET A 368 -12.09 1.90 -5.50
N MET A 369 -11.11 1.15 -6.02
CA MET A 369 -9.78 1.71 -6.29
C MET A 369 -9.81 2.77 -7.39
N SER A 370 -10.54 2.55 -8.48
CA SER A 370 -10.59 3.52 -9.57
C SER A 370 -11.43 4.76 -9.22
N ASN A 371 -12.54 4.61 -8.49
CA ASN A 371 -13.41 5.74 -8.15
C ASN A 371 -12.91 6.61 -7.00
N TYR A 372 -12.26 6.03 -6.01
CA TYR A 372 -11.94 6.74 -4.78
C TYR A 372 -10.44 6.91 -4.56
N GLY A 373 -9.61 6.06 -5.17
CA GLY A 373 -8.20 6.01 -4.86
C GLY A 373 -7.37 7.06 -5.57
N PHE A 374 -7.61 7.29 -6.85
CA PHE A 374 -6.60 7.94 -7.69
C PHE A 374 -7.12 9.03 -8.62
N GLU A 375 -8.43 9.23 -8.71
CA GLU A 375 -8.97 10.40 -9.39
C GLU A 375 -9.05 11.58 -8.42
N THR A 376 -8.37 12.67 -8.77
CA THR A 376 -8.58 13.94 -8.08
C THR A 376 -9.96 14.45 -8.47
N ARG A 377 -10.88 14.53 -7.51
CA ARG A 377 -12.24 15.07 -7.73
C ARG A 377 -12.21 16.57 -8.00
N LEU A 378 -11.10 17.22 -7.78
CA LEU A 378 -10.97 18.65 -7.77
C LEU A 378 -10.23 19.11 -9.02
N SER A 379 -10.97 19.66 -9.99
CA SER A 379 -10.47 20.06 -11.30
C SER A 379 -9.67 21.38 -11.27
N SER A 380 -9.76 22.14 -10.18
CA SER A 380 -9.03 23.41 -10.03
C SER A 380 -8.46 23.58 -8.63
N ALA A 381 -7.42 24.41 -8.52
CA ALA A 381 -6.86 24.79 -7.22
C ALA A 381 -7.91 25.44 -6.30
N TYR A 382 -8.88 26.15 -6.89
CA TYR A 382 -9.97 26.78 -6.16
C TYR A 382 -10.93 25.73 -5.58
N GLU A 383 -11.34 24.74 -6.36
CA GLU A 383 -12.18 23.64 -5.89
C GLU A 383 -11.45 22.82 -4.82
N MET A 384 -10.14 22.64 -4.97
CA MET A 384 -9.31 21.95 -4.00
C MET A 384 -9.28 22.68 -2.63
N TYR A 385 -9.18 23.99 -2.63
CA TYR A 385 -9.18 24.79 -1.40
C TYR A 385 -10.56 25.01 -0.80
N CYS A 386 -11.60 25.12 -1.62
CA CYS A 386 -12.96 25.43 -1.19
C CYS A 386 -13.85 24.18 -1.05
N GLY A 387 -13.51 23.08 -1.72
CA GLY A 387 -14.30 21.84 -1.74
C GLY A 387 -13.80 20.76 -0.77
N ALA A 388 -12.62 20.93 -0.16
CA ALA A 388 -12.13 20.01 0.83
C ALA A 388 -12.88 20.20 2.15
N ALA A 389 -13.63 19.18 2.58
CA ALA A 389 -14.41 19.22 3.80
C ALA A 389 -13.52 19.21 5.07
N SER A 390 -12.22 18.87 4.93
CA SER A 390 -11.28 18.86 6.03
C SER A 390 -9.83 19.02 5.57
N VAL A 391 -8.96 19.45 6.47
CA VAL A 391 -7.50 19.49 6.24
C VAL A 391 -6.96 18.09 5.89
N LYS A 392 -7.54 17.03 6.44
CA LYS A 392 -7.21 15.63 6.16
C LYS A 392 -7.49 15.27 4.70
N GLU A 393 -8.64 15.66 4.17
CA GLU A 393 -9.00 15.44 2.75
C GLU A 393 -8.09 16.23 1.82
N LEU A 394 -7.83 17.49 2.14
CA LEU A 394 -6.88 18.30 1.40
C LEU A 394 -5.50 17.65 1.36
N PHE A 395 -5.05 17.10 2.49
CA PHE A 395 -3.78 16.42 2.62
C PHE A 395 -3.73 15.15 1.76
N LEU A 396 -4.77 14.32 1.80
CA LEU A 396 -4.85 13.09 1.02
C LEU A 396 -4.90 13.39 -0.48
N GLU A 397 -5.77 14.31 -0.92
CA GLU A 397 -5.89 14.70 -2.32
C GLU A 397 -4.57 15.28 -2.86
N TYR A 398 -3.94 16.12 -2.07
CA TYR A 398 -2.80 16.90 -2.51
C TYR A 398 -1.47 16.15 -2.41
N LEU A 399 -1.26 15.39 -1.34
CA LEU A 399 0.00 14.73 -1.08
C LEU A 399 0.03 13.27 -1.54
N VAL A 400 -1.08 12.58 -1.45
CA VAL A 400 -1.14 11.16 -1.84
C VAL A 400 -1.57 11.03 -3.29
N LYS A 401 -2.77 11.51 -3.62
CA LYS A 401 -3.33 11.35 -4.96
C LYS A 401 -2.64 12.24 -6.00
N GLY A 402 -2.19 13.42 -5.61
CA GLY A 402 -1.46 14.34 -6.49
C GLY A 402 0.00 13.98 -6.76
N ASP A 403 0.51 12.88 -6.20
CA ASP A 403 1.89 12.44 -6.43
C ASP A 403 2.00 11.56 -7.68
N ILE A 404 2.87 11.97 -8.63
CA ILE A 404 3.01 11.28 -9.91
C ILE A 404 3.55 9.85 -9.76
N ASP A 405 4.44 9.62 -8.78
CA ASP A 405 5.02 8.31 -8.58
C ASP A 405 3.96 7.35 -8.03
N THR A 406 3.16 7.82 -7.08
CA THR A 406 2.01 7.09 -6.56
C THR A 406 0.98 6.81 -7.65
N GLN A 407 0.65 7.81 -8.48
CA GLN A 407 -0.30 7.66 -9.58
C GLN A 407 0.22 6.69 -10.65
N GLN A 408 1.47 6.82 -11.05
CA GLN A 408 2.07 5.90 -12.03
C GLN A 408 2.04 4.46 -11.49
N TYR A 409 2.48 4.27 -10.26
CA TYR A 409 2.50 2.96 -9.66
C TYR A 409 1.09 2.37 -9.58
N ALA A 410 0.15 3.08 -8.96
CA ALA A 410 -1.19 2.59 -8.72
C ALA A 410 -1.99 2.32 -10.02
N LYS A 411 -1.80 3.16 -11.03
CA LYS A 411 -2.56 3.03 -12.29
C LYS A 411 -1.91 2.11 -13.31
N ARG A 412 -0.62 1.86 -13.22
CA ARG A 412 0.12 1.16 -14.30
C ARG A 412 0.98 -0.01 -13.85
N GLU A 413 1.51 0.02 -12.63
CA GLU A 413 2.45 -0.98 -12.14
C GLU A 413 1.82 -1.91 -11.09
N CYS A 414 0.71 -1.46 -10.47
CA CYS A 414 0.02 -2.17 -9.42
C CYS A 414 -1.04 -3.09 -10.03
N TRP A 415 -0.69 -4.32 -10.32
CA TRP A 415 -1.61 -5.32 -10.83
C TRP A 415 -2.52 -5.81 -9.70
N LEU A 416 -3.82 -5.59 -9.85
CA LEU A 416 -4.79 -5.89 -8.79
C LEU A 416 -4.80 -7.37 -8.39
N PHE A 417 -4.63 -8.28 -9.35
CA PHE A 417 -4.55 -9.71 -9.05
C PHE A 417 -3.28 -10.09 -8.25
N GLU A 418 -2.22 -9.30 -8.34
CA GLU A 418 -1.04 -9.49 -7.49
C GLU A 418 -1.28 -8.99 -6.07
N LEU A 419 -2.20 -8.03 -5.86
CA LEU A 419 -2.50 -7.48 -4.54
C LEU A 419 -3.16 -8.50 -3.62
N TRP A 420 -3.89 -9.46 -4.19
CA TRP A 420 -4.76 -10.32 -3.39
C TRP A 420 -4.07 -11.52 -2.78
N ASP A 421 -4.48 -11.83 -1.58
CA ASP A 421 -4.15 -13.09 -0.94
C ASP A 421 -5.19 -14.14 -1.32
N THR A 422 -4.87 -14.91 -2.33
CA THR A 422 -5.77 -15.93 -2.91
C THR A 422 -5.67 -17.30 -2.22
N ARG A 423 -4.86 -17.41 -1.16
CA ARG A 423 -4.64 -18.70 -0.48
C ARG A 423 -5.84 -19.09 0.36
N GLU A 424 -6.36 -20.28 0.16
CA GLU A 424 -7.51 -20.81 0.92
C GLU A 424 -7.25 -20.91 2.42
N ASN A 425 -6.01 -21.24 2.80
CA ASN A 425 -5.61 -21.44 4.20
C ASN A 425 -4.74 -20.28 4.73
N GLY A 426 -4.73 -19.16 4.05
CA GLY A 426 -3.88 -18.03 4.40
C GLY A 426 -4.39 -17.20 5.58
N TRP A 427 -5.59 -17.49 6.08
CA TRP A 427 -6.28 -16.72 7.11
C TRP A 427 -6.64 -17.64 8.29
N ASP A 428 -5.63 -18.06 9.02
CA ASP A 428 -5.68 -18.95 10.17
C ASP A 428 -5.70 -18.19 11.51
N GLU A 429 -5.55 -18.90 12.62
CA GLU A 429 -5.47 -18.34 13.97
C GLU A 429 -4.24 -17.47 14.20
N ASN A 430 -3.21 -17.57 13.35
CA ASN A 430 -2.00 -16.74 13.39
C ASN A 430 -2.17 -15.46 12.59
N SER A 431 -3.37 -15.19 12.09
CA SER A 431 -3.72 -14.02 11.32
C SER A 431 -4.71 -13.13 12.07
N MET A 432 -4.49 -11.83 12.01
CA MET A 432 -5.42 -10.81 12.52
C MET A 432 -5.76 -9.82 11.41
N VAL A 433 -7.03 -9.46 11.31
CA VAL A 433 -7.52 -8.44 10.40
C VAL A 433 -8.15 -7.31 11.21
N VAL A 434 -7.70 -6.09 10.95
CA VAL A 434 -8.26 -4.87 11.53
C VAL A 434 -8.90 -4.06 10.43
N LEU A 435 -10.14 -3.67 10.61
CA LEU A 435 -10.95 -2.98 9.61
C LEU A 435 -11.46 -1.65 10.15
N ALA A 436 -11.31 -0.60 9.40
CA ALA A 436 -12.00 0.67 9.67
C ALA A 436 -13.48 0.53 9.27
N GLU A 437 -14.42 0.81 10.16
CA GLU A 437 -15.86 0.68 9.87
C GLU A 437 -16.31 1.52 8.68
N LYS A 438 -15.79 2.75 8.59
CA LYS A 438 -16.13 3.72 7.53
C LYS A 438 -15.05 3.81 6.44
N ASP A 439 -14.39 2.69 6.16
CA ASP A 439 -13.39 2.62 5.10
C ASP A 439 -14.03 2.92 3.73
N GLN A 440 -13.35 3.76 2.95
CA GLN A 440 -13.82 4.20 1.63
C GLN A 440 -13.26 3.33 0.49
N TYR A 441 -12.21 2.56 0.76
CA TYR A 441 -11.51 1.73 -0.20
C TYR A 441 -11.74 0.24 0.02
N VAL A 442 -11.91 -0.13 1.28
CA VAL A 442 -12.12 -1.52 1.71
C VAL A 442 -13.54 -1.67 2.23
N ASN A 443 -14.32 -2.57 1.66
CA ASN A 443 -15.66 -2.85 2.16
C ASN A 443 -15.58 -3.74 3.41
N SER A 444 -15.45 -3.11 4.57
CA SER A 444 -15.27 -3.80 5.85
C SER A 444 -16.39 -4.79 6.16
N LYS A 445 -17.64 -4.42 5.85
CA LYS A 445 -18.78 -5.30 6.05
C LYS A 445 -18.71 -6.55 5.17
N LEU A 446 -18.37 -6.38 3.89
CA LEU A 446 -18.22 -7.51 2.96
C LEU A 446 -17.11 -8.45 3.40
N ILE A 447 -16.00 -7.91 3.93
CA ILE A 447 -14.91 -8.73 4.44
C ILE A 447 -15.38 -9.55 5.64
N VAL A 448 -16.06 -8.94 6.61
CA VAL A 448 -16.60 -9.66 7.78
C VAL A 448 -17.55 -10.76 7.33
N ASP A 449 -18.54 -10.41 6.49
CA ASP A 449 -19.52 -11.37 5.96
C ASP A 449 -18.84 -12.54 5.23
N ASN A 450 -17.76 -12.25 4.49
CA ASN A 450 -17.02 -13.28 3.76
C ASN A 450 -16.15 -14.14 4.67
N PHE A 451 -15.53 -13.57 5.71
CA PHE A 451 -14.73 -14.33 6.67
C PHE A 451 -15.62 -15.35 7.39
N ASP A 452 -16.81 -14.96 7.81
CA ASP A 452 -17.79 -15.85 8.42
C ASP A 452 -18.25 -16.96 7.45
N LYS A 453 -18.59 -16.57 6.22
CA LYS A 453 -19.03 -17.49 5.17
C LYS A 453 -17.95 -18.49 4.76
N TRP A 454 -16.70 -18.04 4.67
CA TRP A 454 -15.56 -18.86 4.27
C TRP A 454 -14.91 -19.59 5.44
N LYS A 455 -15.43 -19.38 6.66
CA LYS A 455 -14.95 -20.01 7.90
C LYS A 455 -13.47 -19.80 8.16
N PHE A 456 -12.98 -18.60 7.84
CA PHE A 456 -11.62 -18.22 8.18
C PHE A 456 -11.46 -18.09 9.70
N GLN A 457 -10.34 -18.56 10.23
CA GLN A 457 -10.06 -18.60 11.66
C GLN A 457 -9.34 -17.35 12.18
N SER A 458 -9.12 -16.39 11.30
CA SER A 458 -8.46 -15.14 11.67
C SER A 458 -9.27 -14.32 12.66
N LYS A 459 -8.57 -13.67 13.56
CA LYS A 459 -9.18 -12.68 14.44
C LYS A 459 -9.53 -11.41 13.66
N VAL A 460 -10.81 -11.05 13.61
CA VAL A 460 -11.28 -9.82 12.97
C VAL A 460 -11.65 -8.79 14.02
N ILE A 461 -11.17 -7.56 13.85
CA ILE A 461 -11.49 -6.39 14.68
C ILE A 461 -12.01 -5.29 13.74
N VAL A 462 -13.24 -4.83 13.98
CA VAL A 462 -13.78 -3.64 13.32
C VAL A 462 -13.66 -2.47 14.28
N VAL A 463 -13.01 -1.39 13.83
CA VAL A 463 -12.82 -0.18 14.64
C VAL A 463 -13.90 0.83 14.23
N PRO A 464 -14.82 1.18 15.16
CA PRO A 464 -15.90 2.09 14.88
C PRO A 464 -15.39 3.46 14.42
N GLU A 465 -16.18 4.13 13.58
CA GLU A 465 -15.94 5.50 13.09
C GLU A 465 -14.65 5.71 12.29
N TRP A 466 -13.72 4.77 12.28
CA TRP A 466 -12.49 4.91 11.52
C TRP A 466 -12.77 4.91 10.01
N LYS A 467 -12.08 5.79 9.32
CA LYS A 467 -11.92 5.81 7.86
C LYS A 467 -10.60 5.14 7.50
N HIS A 468 -10.40 4.83 6.23
CA HIS A 468 -9.13 4.29 5.72
C HIS A 468 -7.93 5.13 6.21
N GLY A 469 -6.93 4.45 6.78
CA GLY A 469 -5.77 5.11 7.36
C GLY A 469 -6.04 5.83 8.69
N GLY A 470 -7.19 5.63 9.32
CA GLY A 470 -7.47 6.13 10.68
C GLY A 470 -6.39 5.71 11.66
N CYS A 471 -5.89 4.50 11.50
CA CYS A 471 -4.78 3.94 12.29
C CYS A 471 -3.51 4.80 12.35
N CYS A 472 -3.29 5.70 11.39
CA CYS A 472 -2.09 6.55 11.31
C CYS A 472 -2.29 7.96 11.82
N LEU A 473 -3.54 8.43 11.83
CA LEU A 473 -3.87 9.84 11.99
C LEU A 473 -4.67 10.14 13.25
N ASP A 474 -5.36 9.14 13.78
CA ASP A 474 -6.18 9.28 14.95
C ASP A 474 -5.44 8.76 16.20
N VAL A 475 -5.77 9.34 17.33
CA VAL A 475 -5.33 8.83 18.62
C VAL A 475 -5.91 7.42 18.78
N ASP A 476 -5.15 6.48 19.32
CA ASP A 476 -5.61 5.11 19.55
C ASP A 476 -6.63 5.05 20.70
N GLU A 477 -7.78 5.65 20.48
CA GLU A 477 -8.87 5.72 21.47
C GLU A 477 -9.44 4.33 21.81
N PHE A 478 -9.26 3.37 20.92
CA PHE A 478 -9.81 2.01 21.07
C PHE A 478 -8.78 0.96 21.51
N GLY A 479 -7.55 1.37 21.81
CA GLY A 479 -6.47 0.44 22.16
C GLY A 479 -6.16 -0.59 21.08
N MET A 480 -6.39 -0.23 19.81
CA MET A 480 -6.19 -1.14 18.68
C MET A 480 -4.73 -1.57 18.56
N TRP A 481 -3.81 -0.61 18.62
CA TRP A 481 -2.38 -0.89 18.51
C TRP A 481 -1.87 -1.74 19.67
N GLU A 482 -2.41 -1.56 20.87
CA GLU A 482 -2.12 -2.44 22.00
C GLU A 482 -2.55 -3.89 21.71
N ARG A 483 -3.76 -4.09 21.16
CA ARG A 483 -4.25 -5.43 20.76
C ARG A 483 -3.39 -6.06 19.68
N VAL A 484 -2.92 -5.26 18.70
CA VAL A 484 -1.99 -5.71 17.67
C VAL A 484 -0.66 -6.13 18.30
N ALA A 485 -0.10 -5.29 19.18
CA ALA A 485 1.15 -5.61 19.88
C ALA A 485 1.04 -6.88 20.73
N GLN A 486 -0.07 -7.04 21.47
CA GLN A 486 -0.34 -8.26 22.23
C GLN A 486 -0.47 -9.50 21.34
N PHE A 487 -1.06 -9.35 20.15
CA PHE A 487 -1.21 -10.46 19.22
C PHE A 487 0.13 -10.93 18.67
N VAL A 488 1.00 -10.04 18.20
CA VAL A 488 2.31 -10.40 17.66
C VAL A 488 3.33 -10.84 18.72
N ASN A 489 2.98 -10.73 20.00
CA ASN A 489 3.82 -11.18 21.13
C ASN A 489 3.49 -12.60 21.61
N LYS A 490 2.49 -13.26 21.03
CA LYS A 490 2.20 -14.68 21.32
C LYS A 490 3.28 -15.58 20.72
#